data_f2808575f2aa222c3eb40330188dfd93
#
_entry.id   f2808575f2aa222c3eb40330188dfd93
#
_cell.length_a   1.000
_cell.length_b   1.000
_cell.length_c   1.000
_cell.angle_alpha   90.00
_cell.angle_beta   90.00
_cell.angle_gamma   90.00
#
_symmetry.space_group_name_H-M   'P 1'
#
loop_
_entity.id
_entity.type
_entity.pdbx_description
1 polymer ?
#
loop_
_entity_poly.entity_id
_entity_poly.type
_entity_poly.pdbx_seq_one_letter_code
_entity_poly.pdbx_strand_id
1 'polypeptide(L)'
;IQDGVILHCFDWTLADIQEEIPNIAKAGFTAVQTSPVHERAGKGSVWYDVYRPYDFKIGNGLGSEADLKALCAKAHEYGVKVIVDVVANHTDHPTVAERLKDESLYHERFGVGNWHDRHQVTFGMIGMWDLDTNNPTVQAIIKQYIQDLKACGVDGIRWDAIKHIGLPSEGDSFMKNVVDQEMYNYGEILDSTGGDDNVLFPEYQTYMSITDNGYGNGFANSFAGGSINESVGNFNQRKAKTEKLVYWGESHDTYANDG
;
A
#
# COMPACT_ATOMS: atom_id res chain seq x y z
N ILE A 1 -8.39 11.76 -8.15
CA ILE A 1 -7.09 11.05 -8.09
C ILE A 1 -6.89 10.19 -9.33
N GLN A 2 -7.95 9.60 -9.87
CA GLN A 2 -7.92 8.61 -10.97
C GLN A 2 -7.04 9.01 -12.18
N ASP A 3 -7.08 10.27 -12.61
CA ASP A 3 -6.33 10.76 -13.78
C ASP A 3 -5.21 11.72 -13.36
N GLY A 4 -4.64 11.51 -12.18
CA GLY A 4 -3.68 12.42 -11.58
C GLY A 4 -2.25 11.88 -11.60
N VAL A 5 -1.37 12.71 -11.05
CA VAL A 5 0.04 12.36 -10.80
C VAL A 5 0.28 12.36 -9.30
N ILE A 6 0.80 11.24 -8.79
CA ILE A 6 1.08 11.03 -7.37
C ILE A 6 2.56 11.26 -7.12
N LEU A 7 2.91 12.13 -6.16
CA LEU A 7 4.25 12.19 -5.60
C LEU A 7 4.35 11.26 -4.41
N HIS A 8 5.22 10.26 -4.46
CA HIS A 8 5.50 9.41 -3.32
C HIS A 8 6.55 10.08 -2.42
N CYS A 9 6.07 10.61 -1.29
CA CYS A 9 6.90 11.27 -0.26
C CYS A 9 7.44 10.22 0.73
N PHE A 10 8.23 9.27 0.21
CA PHE A 10 8.74 8.16 0.99
C PHE A 10 9.69 8.63 2.09
N ASP A 11 9.43 8.21 3.32
CA ASP A 11 10.19 8.53 4.55
C ASP A 11 10.28 10.04 4.88
N TRP A 12 9.43 10.87 4.25
CA TRP A 12 9.28 12.27 4.65
C TRP A 12 8.41 12.38 5.89
N THR A 13 8.73 13.32 6.78
CA THR A 13 7.81 13.64 7.87
C THR A 13 6.54 14.31 7.34
N LEU A 14 5.42 14.13 8.04
CA LEU A 14 4.16 14.77 7.65
C LEU A 14 4.26 16.31 7.64
N ALA A 15 5.13 16.86 8.52
CA ALA A 15 5.41 18.30 8.56
C ALA A 15 6.18 18.76 7.31
N ASP A 16 7.19 18.02 6.87
CA ASP A 16 7.95 18.36 5.66
C ASP A 16 7.06 18.30 4.42
N ILE A 17 6.20 17.27 4.31
CA ILE A 17 5.23 17.17 3.22
C ILE A 17 4.30 18.38 3.25
N GLN A 18 3.78 18.74 4.43
CA GLN A 18 2.87 19.89 4.58
C GLN A 18 3.52 21.21 4.14
N GLU A 19 4.80 21.43 4.49
CA GLU A 19 5.55 22.61 4.07
C GLU A 19 5.70 22.69 2.56
N GLU A 20 5.97 21.55 1.91
CA GLU A 20 6.19 21.45 0.47
C GLU A 20 4.92 21.42 -0.40
N ILE A 21 3.73 21.30 0.16
CA ILE A 21 2.45 21.25 -0.60
C ILE A 21 2.33 22.35 -1.65
N PRO A 22 2.67 23.63 -1.38
CA PRO A 22 2.59 24.66 -2.42
C PRO A 22 3.49 24.42 -3.63
N ASN A 23 4.71 23.90 -3.39
CA ASN A 23 5.67 23.57 -4.44
C ASN A 23 5.24 22.32 -5.21
N ILE A 24 4.72 21.32 -4.51
CA ILE A 24 4.17 20.08 -5.07
C ILE A 24 3.01 20.40 -6.03
N ALA A 25 2.06 21.21 -5.58
CA ALA A 25 0.93 21.65 -6.41
C ALA A 25 1.39 22.45 -7.64
N LYS A 26 2.35 23.38 -7.45
CA LYS A 26 2.93 24.16 -8.55
C LYS A 26 3.66 23.29 -9.58
N ALA A 27 4.26 22.19 -9.15
CA ALA A 27 4.91 21.22 -10.03
C ALA A 27 3.92 20.35 -10.83
N GLY A 28 2.62 20.43 -10.51
CA GLY A 28 1.55 19.71 -11.23
C GLY A 28 1.16 18.36 -10.63
N PHE A 29 1.68 18.00 -9.46
CA PHE A 29 1.20 16.82 -8.74
C PHE A 29 -0.22 17.07 -8.21
N THR A 30 -1.07 16.07 -8.35
CA THR A 30 -2.48 16.14 -7.92
C THR A 30 -2.73 15.37 -6.63
N ALA A 31 -1.78 14.55 -6.22
CA ALA A 31 -1.79 13.84 -4.97
C ALA A 31 -0.38 13.64 -4.40
N VAL A 32 -0.30 13.51 -3.09
CA VAL A 32 0.87 13.00 -2.37
C VAL A 32 0.53 11.65 -1.75
N GLN A 33 1.51 10.75 -1.71
CA GLN A 33 1.43 9.51 -0.95
C GLN A 33 2.44 9.57 0.20
N THR A 34 1.97 9.38 1.43
CA THR A 34 2.84 9.28 2.61
C THR A 34 3.35 7.85 2.77
N SER A 35 4.46 7.68 3.50
CA SER A 35 4.78 6.37 4.11
C SER A 35 3.69 5.97 5.11
N PRO A 36 3.66 4.68 5.58
CA PRO A 36 2.74 4.26 6.61
C PRO A 36 2.79 5.14 7.87
N VAL A 37 1.61 5.51 8.38
CA VAL A 37 1.47 6.40 9.56
C VAL A 37 1.00 5.66 10.81
N HIS A 38 0.87 4.33 10.75
CA HIS A 38 0.54 3.52 11.91
C HIS A 38 1.69 3.49 12.94
N GLU A 39 1.37 3.15 14.19
CA GLU A 39 2.40 2.85 15.20
C GLU A 39 3.28 1.70 14.72
N ARG A 40 4.60 1.85 14.81
CA ARG A 40 5.60 0.88 14.35
C ARG A 40 6.41 0.29 15.48
N ALA A 41 6.86 -0.96 15.33
CA ALA A 41 7.68 -1.66 16.31
C ALA A 41 9.14 -1.14 16.30
N GLY A 42 9.66 -0.81 15.13
CA GLY A 42 11.02 -0.29 14.96
C GLY A 42 11.18 1.16 15.43
N LYS A 43 12.43 1.55 15.71
CA LYS A 43 12.77 2.92 16.15
C LYS A 43 13.00 3.89 14.98
N GLY A 44 12.78 3.46 13.72
CA GLY A 44 13.04 4.25 12.54
C GLY A 44 14.52 4.38 12.20
N SER A 45 15.29 3.36 12.52
CA SER A 45 16.72 3.31 12.17
C SER A 45 17.00 2.83 10.76
N VAL A 46 16.01 2.19 10.14
CA VAL A 46 16.07 1.68 8.77
C VAL A 46 14.77 2.01 8.04
N TRP A 47 14.84 2.18 6.74
CA TRP A 47 13.71 2.62 5.91
C TRP A 47 12.49 1.68 6.00
N TYR A 48 12.71 0.35 6.14
CA TYR A 48 11.62 -0.63 6.19
C TYR A 48 10.93 -0.73 7.56
N ASP A 49 11.39 -0.02 8.59
CA ASP A 49 10.72 -0.01 9.90
C ASP A 49 9.28 0.53 9.82
N VAL A 50 8.95 1.36 8.83
CA VAL A 50 7.59 1.85 8.61
C VAL A 50 6.63 0.75 8.15
N TYR A 51 7.15 -0.36 7.60
CA TYR A 51 6.37 -1.54 7.20
C TYR A 51 6.28 -2.62 8.28
N ARG A 52 6.59 -2.27 9.54
CA ARG A 52 6.52 -3.18 10.71
C ARG A 52 5.45 -2.71 11.70
N PRO A 53 4.15 -2.95 11.42
CA PRO A 53 3.07 -2.48 12.29
C PRO A 53 3.19 -3.03 13.71
N TYR A 54 3.20 -2.11 14.70
CA TYR A 54 3.04 -2.42 16.12
C TYR A 54 1.55 -2.39 16.52
N ASP A 55 0.84 -1.36 16.07
CA ASP A 55 -0.61 -1.21 16.24
C ASP A 55 -1.20 -0.41 15.07
N PHE A 56 -2.48 -0.61 14.80
CA PHE A 56 -3.25 0.13 13.81
C PHE A 56 -3.85 1.39 14.46
N LYS A 57 -2.98 2.30 14.90
CA LYS A 57 -3.28 3.65 15.38
C LYS A 57 -2.40 4.64 14.66
N ILE A 58 -2.91 5.86 14.44
CA ILE A 58 -2.16 6.92 13.76
C ILE A 58 -1.13 7.51 14.71
N GLY A 59 0.12 7.52 14.27
CA GLY A 59 1.25 8.18 14.93
C GLY A 59 2.50 7.32 14.97
N ASN A 60 3.60 7.87 14.47
CA ASN A 60 4.93 7.28 14.53
C ASN A 60 6.00 8.38 14.42
N GLY A 61 7.26 8.02 14.17
CA GLY A 61 8.36 9.00 14.05
C GLY A 61 8.22 9.98 12.88
N LEU A 62 7.32 9.75 11.93
CA LEU A 62 7.09 10.65 10.80
C LEU A 62 6.02 11.71 11.10
N GLY A 63 5.22 11.54 12.15
CA GLY A 63 4.23 12.52 12.59
C GLY A 63 3.10 11.92 13.42
N SER A 64 2.32 12.79 14.04
CA SER A 64 1.14 12.46 14.84
C SER A 64 -0.15 12.52 14.01
N GLU A 65 -1.26 12.09 14.61
CA GLU A 65 -2.61 12.29 14.04
C GLU A 65 -2.92 13.76 13.77
N ALA A 66 -2.46 14.67 14.64
CA ALA A 66 -2.64 16.11 14.46
C ALA A 66 -1.87 16.63 13.23
N ASP A 67 -0.64 16.12 13.01
CA ASP A 67 0.16 16.45 11.83
C ASP A 67 -0.50 15.94 10.55
N LEU A 68 -1.08 14.74 10.57
CA LEU A 68 -1.82 14.20 9.43
C LEU A 68 -3.05 15.06 9.09
N LYS A 69 -3.82 15.48 10.09
CA LYS A 69 -4.95 16.40 9.90
C LYS A 69 -4.50 17.74 9.31
N ALA A 70 -3.40 18.27 9.79
CA ALA A 70 -2.84 19.53 9.29
C ALA A 70 -2.34 19.41 7.84
N LEU A 71 -1.67 18.30 7.52
CA LEU A 71 -1.26 17.99 6.15
C LEU A 71 -2.47 17.89 5.20
N CYS A 72 -3.51 17.12 5.57
CA CYS A 72 -4.71 16.97 4.74
C CYS A 72 -5.39 18.33 4.50
N ALA A 73 -5.57 19.13 5.55
CA ALA A 73 -6.16 20.46 5.43
C ALA A 73 -5.35 21.36 4.47
N LYS A 74 -4.02 21.37 4.63
CA LYS A 74 -3.13 22.14 3.76
C LYS A 74 -3.15 21.66 2.31
N ALA A 75 -3.10 20.33 2.10
CA ALA A 75 -3.15 19.75 0.76
C ALA A 75 -4.45 20.15 0.04
N HIS A 76 -5.59 20.08 0.71
CA HIS A 76 -6.89 20.46 0.15
C HIS A 76 -6.99 21.95 -0.23
N GLU A 77 -6.34 22.87 0.52
CA GLU A 77 -6.23 24.28 0.15
C GLU A 77 -5.60 24.48 -1.23
N TYR A 78 -4.68 23.60 -1.63
CA TYR A 78 -3.96 23.66 -2.90
C TYR A 78 -4.49 22.67 -3.95
N GLY A 79 -5.62 22.01 -3.68
CA GLY A 79 -6.24 21.04 -4.59
C GLY A 79 -5.47 19.73 -4.71
N VAL A 80 -4.53 19.45 -3.79
CA VAL A 80 -3.74 18.22 -3.72
C VAL A 80 -4.47 17.23 -2.81
N LYS A 81 -4.52 15.96 -3.22
CA LYS A 81 -5.10 14.85 -2.46
C LYS A 81 -4.04 14.15 -1.62
N VAL A 82 -4.45 13.52 -0.51
CA VAL A 82 -3.55 12.78 0.36
C VAL A 82 -3.90 11.29 0.33
N ILE A 83 -2.93 10.46 -0.02
CA ILE A 83 -2.99 9.00 0.00
C ILE A 83 -2.07 8.53 1.13
N VAL A 84 -2.54 7.60 1.95
CA VAL A 84 -1.73 6.97 3.00
C VAL A 84 -1.42 5.53 2.63
N ASP A 85 -0.17 5.12 2.82
CA ASP A 85 0.26 3.73 2.69
C ASP A 85 -0.21 2.92 3.90
N VAL A 86 -0.87 1.78 3.68
CA VAL A 86 -1.46 0.94 4.73
C VAL A 86 -0.97 -0.49 4.60
N VAL A 87 -0.31 -0.97 5.64
CA VAL A 87 0.21 -2.35 5.75
C VAL A 87 -0.83 -3.19 6.49
N ALA A 88 -1.70 -3.88 5.75
CA ALA A 88 -2.81 -4.66 6.32
C ALA A 88 -2.56 -6.17 6.36
N ASN A 89 -1.52 -6.65 5.67
CA ASN A 89 -1.23 -8.06 5.53
C ASN A 89 -0.56 -8.67 6.77
N HIS A 90 0.27 -7.93 7.48
CA HIS A 90 1.15 -8.47 8.51
C HIS A 90 1.40 -7.50 9.66
N THR A 91 2.01 -8.00 10.74
CA THR A 91 2.50 -7.20 11.86
C THR A 91 3.86 -7.69 12.34
N ASP A 92 4.54 -6.89 13.18
CA ASP A 92 5.84 -7.25 13.77
C ASP A 92 5.71 -8.18 14.99
N HIS A 93 4.72 -9.10 14.98
CA HIS A 93 4.55 -10.05 16.09
C HIS A 93 5.86 -10.81 16.39
N PRO A 94 6.27 -10.99 17.64
CA PRO A 94 5.53 -10.73 18.88
C PRO A 94 5.64 -9.30 19.42
N THR A 95 6.33 -8.39 18.73
CA THR A 95 6.47 -6.99 19.12
C THR A 95 5.27 -6.18 18.62
N VAL A 96 4.13 -6.38 19.23
CA VAL A 96 2.84 -5.74 18.88
C VAL A 96 2.08 -5.30 20.12
N ALA A 97 1.09 -4.41 19.92
CA ALA A 97 0.16 -3.99 20.97
C ALA A 97 -0.63 -5.18 21.52
N GLU A 98 -1.10 -5.06 22.76
CA GLU A 98 -1.78 -6.14 23.50
C GLU A 98 -2.93 -6.78 22.71
N ARG A 99 -3.72 -5.95 22.00
CA ARG A 99 -4.86 -6.42 21.19
C ARG A 99 -4.49 -7.26 19.97
N LEU A 100 -3.20 -7.29 19.59
CA LEU A 100 -2.67 -8.04 18.46
C LEU A 100 -1.80 -9.24 18.87
N LYS A 101 -1.70 -9.52 20.19
CA LYS A 101 -0.88 -10.63 20.69
C LYS A 101 -1.55 -12.00 20.59
N ASP A 102 -2.85 -12.05 20.37
CA ASP A 102 -3.57 -13.32 20.22
C ASP A 102 -3.16 -13.98 18.89
N GLU A 103 -2.49 -15.14 19.01
CA GLU A 103 -2.01 -15.89 17.84
C GLU A 103 -3.15 -16.37 16.92
N SER A 104 -4.39 -16.43 17.40
CA SER A 104 -5.57 -16.77 16.59
C SER A 104 -5.95 -15.70 15.57
N LEU A 105 -5.31 -14.52 15.63
CA LEU A 105 -5.46 -13.45 14.64
C LEU A 105 -4.56 -13.66 13.41
N TYR A 106 -3.74 -14.70 13.41
CA TYR A 106 -2.71 -14.93 12.39
C TYR A 106 -2.91 -16.28 11.73
N HIS A 107 -2.48 -16.39 10.47
CA HIS A 107 -2.38 -17.66 9.79
C HIS A 107 -1.29 -18.55 10.39
N GLU A 108 -1.25 -19.82 9.96
CA GLU A 108 -0.20 -20.76 10.34
C GLU A 108 1.18 -20.22 9.92
N ARG A 109 2.18 -20.41 10.77
CA ARG A 109 3.52 -19.88 10.57
C ARG A 109 4.34 -20.70 9.59
N PHE A 110 4.31 -20.32 8.33
CA PHE A 110 5.23 -20.80 7.30
C PHE A 110 5.61 -19.67 6.35
N GLY A 111 6.80 -19.72 5.77
CA GLY A 111 7.22 -18.75 4.75
C GLY A 111 6.74 -19.15 3.37
N VAL A 112 6.60 -18.15 2.47
CA VAL A 112 6.29 -18.39 1.06
C VAL A 112 7.48 -19.10 0.41
N GLY A 113 7.34 -20.40 0.12
CA GLY A 113 8.35 -21.21 -0.58
C GLY A 113 8.12 -21.30 -2.08
N ASN A 114 6.90 -21.08 -2.53
CA ASN A 114 6.52 -21.07 -3.94
C ASN A 114 5.60 -19.89 -4.27
N TRP A 115 6.15 -18.90 -4.97
CA TRP A 115 5.44 -17.68 -5.37
C TRP A 115 4.40 -17.88 -6.49
N HIS A 116 4.30 -19.09 -7.03
CA HIS A 116 3.26 -19.51 -7.99
C HIS A 116 2.18 -20.38 -7.34
N ASP A 117 2.19 -20.48 -6.03
CA ASP A 117 1.17 -21.17 -5.23
C ASP A 117 0.34 -20.15 -4.48
N ARG A 118 -0.87 -19.91 -4.96
CA ARG A 118 -1.78 -18.90 -4.42
C ARG A 118 -2.04 -19.06 -2.93
N HIS A 119 -2.17 -20.29 -2.44
CA HIS A 119 -2.35 -20.55 -1.02
C HIS A 119 -1.14 -20.08 -0.22
N GLN A 120 0.07 -20.41 -0.67
CA GLN A 120 1.27 -19.93 0.01
C GLN A 120 1.39 -18.40 -0.03
N VAL A 121 0.99 -17.78 -1.13
CA VAL A 121 1.05 -16.31 -1.28
C VAL A 121 0.07 -15.62 -0.32
N THR A 122 -1.11 -16.20 -0.07
CA THR A 122 -2.15 -15.57 0.77
C THR A 122 -2.13 -15.99 2.25
N PHE A 123 -1.39 -17.02 2.61
CA PHE A 123 -1.33 -17.53 3.99
C PHE A 123 0.10 -17.59 4.54
N GLY A 124 1.10 -17.37 3.69
CA GLY A 124 2.50 -17.47 4.06
C GLY A 124 3.12 -16.15 4.47
N MET A 125 3.98 -16.20 5.46
CA MET A 125 4.74 -15.05 5.94
C MET A 125 5.71 -14.52 4.88
N ILE A 126 5.73 -13.20 4.72
CA ILE A 126 6.70 -12.46 3.92
C ILE A 126 7.74 -11.73 4.79
N GLY A 127 8.26 -12.44 5.79
CA GLY A 127 9.24 -11.91 6.75
C GLY A 127 8.64 -11.55 8.11
N MET A 128 7.34 -11.27 8.18
CA MET A 128 6.58 -10.95 9.39
C MET A 128 5.35 -11.84 9.49
N TRP A 129 4.72 -11.89 10.68
CA TRP A 129 3.54 -12.74 10.89
C TRP A 129 2.36 -12.26 10.08
N ASP A 130 1.82 -13.17 9.29
CA ASP A 130 0.71 -12.95 8.37
C ASP A 130 -0.62 -12.93 9.13
N LEU A 131 -1.38 -11.84 8.99
CA LEU A 131 -2.70 -11.70 9.64
C LEU A 131 -3.73 -12.56 8.92
N ASP A 132 -4.58 -13.26 9.67
CA ASP A 132 -5.80 -13.84 9.10
C ASP A 132 -6.78 -12.71 8.73
N THR A 133 -6.68 -12.22 7.51
CA THR A 133 -7.48 -11.11 7.00
C THR A 133 -8.96 -11.44 6.89
N ASN A 134 -9.32 -12.73 6.89
CA ASN A 134 -10.72 -13.16 6.98
C ASN A 134 -11.27 -13.18 8.42
N ASN A 135 -10.41 -13.02 9.43
CA ASN A 135 -10.80 -12.97 10.84
C ASN A 135 -11.60 -11.67 11.11
N PRO A 136 -12.84 -11.74 11.65
CA PRO A 136 -13.64 -10.56 11.91
C PRO A 136 -13.00 -9.53 12.86
N THR A 137 -12.20 -9.99 13.82
CA THR A 137 -11.46 -9.11 14.74
C THR A 137 -10.38 -8.32 14.01
N VAL A 138 -9.61 -8.98 13.14
CA VAL A 138 -8.61 -8.33 12.28
C VAL A 138 -9.29 -7.30 11.38
N GLN A 139 -10.38 -7.68 10.71
CA GLN A 139 -11.15 -6.76 9.87
C GLN A 139 -11.67 -5.55 10.64
N ALA A 140 -12.19 -5.75 11.85
CA ALA A 140 -12.70 -4.65 12.68
C ALA A 140 -11.58 -3.67 13.08
N ILE A 141 -10.41 -4.17 13.44
CA ILE A 141 -9.23 -3.35 13.81
C ILE A 141 -8.78 -2.51 12.62
N ILE A 142 -8.59 -3.13 11.44
CA ILE A 142 -8.10 -2.43 10.24
C ILE A 142 -9.17 -1.46 9.73
N LYS A 143 -10.44 -1.87 9.70
CA LYS A 143 -11.54 -0.99 9.31
C LYS A 143 -11.62 0.26 10.17
N GLN A 144 -11.45 0.12 11.50
CA GLN A 144 -11.43 1.29 12.39
C GLN A 144 -10.26 2.23 12.03
N TYR A 145 -9.10 1.67 11.77
CA TYR A 145 -7.94 2.46 11.34
C TYR A 145 -8.19 3.22 10.03
N ILE A 146 -8.83 2.59 9.04
CA ILE A 146 -9.24 3.28 7.80
C ILE A 146 -10.23 4.42 8.08
N GLN A 147 -11.18 4.21 8.99
CA GLN A 147 -12.12 5.26 9.40
C GLN A 147 -11.43 6.42 10.10
N ASP A 148 -10.43 6.14 10.94
CA ASP A 148 -9.62 7.16 11.62
C ASP A 148 -8.80 7.97 10.60
N LEU A 149 -8.19 7.32 9.60
CA LEU A 149 -7.52 8.00 8.49
C LEU A 149 -8.48 8.90 7.70
N LYS A 150 -9.67 8.40 7.36
CA LYS A 150 -10.72 9.17 6.68
C LYS A 150 -11.16 10.39 7.51
N ALA A 151 -11.29 10.23 8.82
CA ALA A 151 -11.62 11.31 9.74
C ALA A 151 -10.53 12.40 9.85
N CYS A 152 -9.27 12.05 9.52
CA CYS A 152 -8.18 13.01 9.38
C CYS A 152 -8.21 13.80 8.06
N GLY A 153 -9.06 13.40 7.10
CA GLY A 153 -9.17 14.02 5.79
C GLY A 153 -8.37 13.29 4.69
N VAL A 154 -7.91 12.09 4.93
CA VAL A 154 -7.22 11.26 3.92
C VAL A 154 -8.19 10.92 2.78
N ASP A 155 -7.76 11.11 1.54
CA ASP A 155 -8.57 10.92 0.34
C ASP A 155 -8.44 9.52 -0.27
N GLY A 156 -7.35 8.83 0.02
CA GLY A 156 -7.10 7.51 -0.56
C GLY A 156 -6.12 6.64 0.23
N ILE A 157 -6.12 5.37 -0.10
CA ILE A 157 -5.27 4.34 0.51
C ILE A 157 -4.44 3.65 -0.58
N ARG A 158 -3.15 3.53 -0.33
CA ARG A 158 -2.30 2.55 -1.00
C ARG A 158 -2.22 1.33 -0.10
N TRP A 159 -2.64 0.19 -0.61
CA TRP A 159 -2.58 -1.08 0.13
C TRP A 159 -1.27 -1.79 -0.16
N ASP A 160 -0.40 -1.85 0.85
CA ASP A 160 0.85 -2.60 0.81
C ASP A 160 0.58 -4.09 0.64
N ALA A 161 1.40 -4.77 -0.17
CA ALA A 161 1.38 -6.21 -0.33
C ALA A 161 -0.02 -6.83 -0.57
N ILE A 162 -0.92 -6.12 -1.28
CA ILE A 162 -2.34 -6.52 -1.39
C ILE A 162 -2.52 -7.92 -2.03
N LYS A 163 -1.56 -8.38 -2.83
CA LYS A 163 -1.61 -9.73 -3.41
C LYS A 163 -1.62 -10.85 -2.37
N HIS A 164 -1.16 -10.54 -1.15
CA HIS A 164 -1.11 -11.49 -0.04
C HIS A 164 -2.44 -11.56 0.73
N ILE A 165 -3.37 -10.66 0.46
CA ILE A 165 -4.72 -10.69 1.02
C ILE A 165 -5.66 -11.39 0.04
N GLY A 166 -6.41 -12.37 0.54
CA GLY A 166 -7.34 -13.15 -0.25
C GLY A 166 -8.51 -12.33 -0.80
N LEU A 167 -9.17 -12.88 -1.81
CA LEU A 167 -10.31 -12.28 -2.49
C LEU A 167 -11.63 -12.99 -2.11
N PRO A 168 -12.79 -12.36 -2.30
CA PRO A 168 -14.08 -12.97 -2.03
C PRO A 168 -14.35 -14.28 -2.78
N SER A 169 -13.81 -14.45 -4.00
CA SER A 169 -13.86 -15.72 -4.72
C SER A 169 -13.06 -16.83 -4.05
N GLU A 170 -12.09 -16.46 -3.23
CA GLU A 170 -11.23 -17.36 -2.44
C GLU A 170 -11.78 -17.58 -1.02
N GLY A 171 -12.88 -16.94 -0.66
CA GLY A 171 -13.54 -17.03 0.65
C GLY A 171 -13.11 -15.97 1.66
N ASP A 172 -12.23 -15.03 1.30
CA ASP A 172 -11.83 -13.91 2.15
C ASP A 172 -12.78 -12.72 1.97
N SER A 173 -13.35 -12.24 3.06
CA SER A 173 -14.30 -11.12 3.07
C SER A 173 -13.65 -9.74 3.26
N PHE A 174 -12.32 -9.67 3.40
CA PHE A 174 -11.59 -8.43 3.68
C PHE A 174 -11.93 -7.30 2.70
N MET A 175 -11.85 -7.57 1.39
CA MET A 175 -12.11 -6.57 0.36
C MET A 175 -13.50 -5.94 0.49
N LYS A 176 -14.51 -6.74 0.84
CA LYS A 176 -15.89 -6.27 1.01
C LYS A 176 -16.12 -5.50 2.30
N ASN A 177 -15.44 -5.91 3.37
CA ASN A 177 -15.74 -5.43 4.71
C ASN A 177 -14.86 -4.26 5.14
N VAL A 178 -13.64 -4.16 4.59
CA VAL A 178 -12.61 -3.22 5.06
C VAL A 178 -12.32 -2.12 4.05
N VAL A 179 -12.26 -2.44 2.74
CA VAL A 179 -11.94 -1.45 1.71
C VAL A 179 -13.09 -0.47 1.53
N ASP A 180 -12.88 0.78 1.94
CA ASP A 180 -13.88 1.85 1.82
C ASP A 180 -13.94 2.36 0.38
N GLN A 181 -15.04 2.05 -0.32
CA GLN A 181 -15.25 2.42 -1.72
C GLN A 181 -15.55 3.92 -1.93
N GLU A 182 -15.75 4.70 -0.86
CA GLU A 182 -15.86 6.16 -0.94
C GLU A 182 -14.49 6.85 -1.00
N MET A 183 -13.42 6.12 -0.69
CA MET A 183 -12.03 6.58 -0.81
C MET A 183 -11.41 6.07 -2.11
N TYR A 184 -10.39 6.77 -2.60
CA TYR A 184 -9.54 6.22 -3.66
C TYR A 184 -8.70 5.07 -3.09
N ASN A 185 -8.68 3.94 -3.77
CA ASN A 185 -7.90 2.78 -3.35
C ASN A 185 -7.02 2.29 -4.50
N TYR A 186 -5.76 1.99 -4.19
CA TYR A 186 -4.95 1.19 -5.08
C TYR A 186 -4.05 0.23 -4.29
N GLY A 187 -3.77 -0.92 -4.88
CA GLY A 187 -3.03 -1.99 -4.25
C GLY A 187 -1.72 -2.28 -4.96
N GLU A 188 -0.69 -2.54 -4.18
CA GLU A 188 0.57 -3.01 -4.70
C GLU A 188 0.49 -4.50 -5.03
N ILE A 189 0.73 -4.84 -6.28
CA ILE A 189 0.91 -6.22 -6.72
C ILE A 189 2.24 -6.31 -7.46
N LEU A 190 3.25 -6.83 -6.78
CA LEU A 190 4.53 -7.14 -7.39
C LEU A 190 4.38 -8.41 -8.26
N ASP A 191 4.81 -8.32 -9.51
CA ASP A 191 4.83 -9.40 -10.51
C ASP A 191 3.45 -10.07 -10.70
N SER A 192 3.20 -11.20 -10.08
CA SER A 192 1.96 -11.97 -10.20
C SER A 192 1.26 -12.13 -8.85
N THR A 193 0.00 -12.57 -8.90
CA THR A 193 -0.80 -12.89 -7.70
C THR A 193 -0.43 -14.24 -7.08
N GLY A 194 0.37 -15.04 -7.75
CA GLY A 194 0.64 -16.44 -7.39
C GLY A 194 -0.44 -17.43 -7.83
N GLY A 195 -1.51 -16.95 -8.48
CA GLY A 195 -2.59 -17.75 -9.03
C GLY A 195 -2.86 -17.45 -10.49
N ASP A 196 -4.11 -17.60 -10.92
CA ASP A 196 -4.51 -17.19 -12.28
C ASP A 196 -4.73 -15.68 -12.36
N ASP A 197 -3.72 -14.98 -12.83
CA ASP A 197 -3.75 -13.52 -12.95
C ASP A 197 -4.88 -13.01 -13.86
N ASN A 198 -5.31 -13.80 -14.87
CA ASN A 198 -6.43 -13.40 -15.72
C ASN A 198 -7.77 -13.37 -14.98
N VAL A 199 -7.87 -14.06 -13.86
CA VAL A 199 -9.04 -14.09 -12.98
C VAL A 199 -8.87 -13.11 -11.82
N LEU A 200 -7.72 -13.15 -11.14
CA LEU A 200 -7.52 -12.44 -9.88
C LEU A 200 -7.28 -10.93 -10.07
N PHE A 201 -6.56 -10.49 -11.11
CA PHE A 201 -6.41 -9.04 -11.37
C PHE A 201 -7.74 -8.34 -11.62
N PRO A 202 -8.64 -8.83 -12.49
CA PRO A 202 -9.97 -8.25 -12.65
C PRO A 202 -10.78 -8.20 -11.35
N GLU A 203 -10.62 -9.18 -10.47
CA GLU A 203 -11.34 -9.20 -9.19
C GLU A 203 -10.77 -8.15 -8.22
N TYR A 204 -9.43 -8.02 -8.09
CA TYR A 204 -8.83 -6.90 -7.35
C TYR A 204 -9.33 -5.55 -7.89
N GLN A 205 -9.42 -5.41 -9.21
CA GLN A 205 -9.90 -4.19 -9.86
C GLN A 205 -11.39 -3.91 -9.66
N THR A 206 -12.16 -4.82 -9.05
CA THR A 206 -13.52 -4.50 -8.57
C THR A 206 -13.46 -3.56 -7.37
N TYR A 207 -12.42 -3.67 -6.54
CA TYR A 207 -12.29 -2.94 -5.28
C TYR A 207 -11.32 -1.77 -5.34
N MET A 208 -10.31 -1.82 -6.20
CA MET A 208 -9.23 -0.84 -6.25
C MET A 208 -8.53 -0.78 -7.61
N SER A 209 -7.69 0.21 -7.83
CA SER A 209 -6.67 0.15 -8.89
C SER A 209 -5.51 -0.73 -8.43
N ILE A 210 -4.67 -1.20 -9.36
CA ILE A 210 -3.48 -2.02 -9.03
C ILE A 210 -2.23 -1.45 -9.72
N THR A 211 -1.07 -1.67 -9.14
CA THR A 211 0.21 -1.26 -9.74
C THR A 211 0.53 -2.07 -11.01
N ASP A 212 1.07 -1.41 -12.04
CA ASP A 212 1.67 -2.06 -13.22
C ASP A 212 3.20 -2.10 -13.09
N ASN A 213 3.69 -3.07 -12.35
CA ASN A 213 5.13 -3.22 -12.12
C ASN A 213 5.91 -3.60 -13.38
N GLY A 214 5.27 -4.33 -14.31
CA GLY A 214 5.89 -4.64 -15.60
C GLY A 214 6.24 -3.37 -16.38
N TYR A 215 5.32 -2.40 -16.38
CA TYR A 215 5.58 -1.08 -16.97
C TYR A 215 6.70 -0.32 -16.23
N GLY A 216 6.63 -0.23 -14.90
CA GLY A 216 7.61 0.49 -14.09
C GLY A 216 9.02 -0.05 -14.27
N ASN A 217 9.20 -1.36 -14.18
CA ASN A 217 10.50 -2.01 -14.41
C ASN A 217 10.99 -1.78 -15.84
N GLY A 218 10.13 -1.92 -16.85
CA GLY A 218 10.49 -1.65 -18.25
C GLY A 218 10.88 -0.19 -18.48
N PHE A 219 10.20 0.76 -17.81
CA PHE A 219 10.51 2.16 -17.86
C PHE A 219 11.91 2.44 -17.27
N ALA A 220 12.19 1.95 -16.07
CA ALA A 220 13.50 2.09 -15.42
C ALA A 220 14.63 1.49 -16.29
N ASN A 221 14.44 0.28 -16.80
CA ASN A 221 15.41 -0.38 -17.69
C ASN A 221 15.68 0.41 -18.98
N SER A 222 14.67 1.07 -19.54
CA SER A 222 14.83 1.90 -20.73
C SER A 222 15.80 3.06 -20.50
N PHE A 223 15.82 3.64 -19.31
CA PHE A 223 16.76 4.70 -18.92
C PHE A 223 18.14 4.19 -18.51
N ALA A 224 18.23 2.95 -18.02
CA ALA A 224 19.49 2.31 -17.63
C ALA A 224 20.34 1.83 -18.83
N GLY A 225 19.97 2.16 -20.05
CA GLY A 225 20.71 1.82 -21.28
C GLY A 225 20.02 0.81 -22.18
N GLY A 226 18.77 0.48 -21.86
CA GLY A 226 17.88 -0.33 -22.69
C GLY A 226 17.24 0.46 -23.85
N SER A 227 16.23 -0.12 -24.43
CA SER A 227 15.42 0.50 -25.49
C SER A 227 14.13 1.08 -24.90
N ILE A 228 13.71 2.26 -25.35
CA ILE A 228 12.41 2.85 -24.99
C ILE A 228 11.25 1.91 -25.35
N ASN A 229 11.43 0.99 -26.28
CA ASN A 229 10.45 -0.03 -26.64
C ASN A 229 10.20 -1.02 -25.48
N GLU A 230 11.11 -1.17 -24.55
CA GLU A 230 10.93 -2.07 -23.41
C GLU A 230 9.80 -1.61 -22.49
N SER A 231 9.69 -0.31 -22.21
CA SER A 231 8.59 0.21 -21.42
C SER A 231 7.24 0.08 -22.15
N VAL A 232 7.21 0.38 -23.46
CA VAL A 232 6.00 0.23 -24.27
C VAL A 232 5.58 -1.25 -24.40
N GLY A 233 6.55 -2.15 -24.57
CA GLY A 233 6.30 -3.59 -24.66
C GLY A 233 5.81 -4.19 -23.34
N ASN A 234 6.12 -3.57 -22.23
CA ASN A 234 5.70 -4.02 -20.89
C ASN A 234 4.38 -3.39 -20.41
N PHE A 235 3.81 -2.47 -21.18
CA PHE A 235 2.54 -1.84 -20.83
C PHE A 235 1.41 -2.84 -20.73
N ASN A 236 0.75 -2.86 -19.57
CA ASN A 236 -0.42 -3.71 -19.28
C ASN A 236 -0.26 -5.19 -19.72
N GLN A 237 0.89 -5.79 -19.47
CA GLN A 237 1.11 -7.23 -19.72
C GLN A 237 0.13 -8.12 -18.92
N ARG A 238 -0.39 -7.60 -17.81
CA ARG A 238 -1.37 -8.28 -16.94
C ARG A 238 -2.77 -8.37 -17.54
N LYS A 239 -3.03 -7.72 -18.70
CA LYS A 239 -4.35 -7.66 -19.34
C LYS A 239 -5.46 -7.16 -18.40
N ALA A 240 -5.08 -6.29 -17.47
CA ALA A 240 -5.99 -5.65 -16.54
C ALA A 240 -6.72 -4.47 -17.21
N LYS A 241 -7.76 -3.93 -16.55
CA LYS A 241 -8.43 -2.72 -17.01
C LYS A 241 -7.49 -1.54 -16.92
N THR A 242 -7.17 -0.92 -18.05
CA THR A 242 -6.16 0.14 -18.17
C THR A 242 -6.47 1.35 -17.28
N GLU A 243 -7.73 1.73 -17.18
CA GLU A 243 -8.21 2.84 -16.35
C GLU A 243 -8.06 2.57 -14.84
N LYS A 244 -7.71 1.34 -14.46
CA LYS A 244 -7.46 0.91 -13.08
C LYS A 244 -6.04 0.41 -12.88
N LEU A 245 -5.10 0.96 -13.64
CA LEU A 245 -3.67 0.71 -13.45
C LEU A 245 -2.99 1.96 -12.90
N VAL A 246 -2.09 1.77 -11.95
CA VAL A 246 -1.19 2.79 -11.44
C VAL A 246 0.19 2.53 -11.99
N TYR A 247 0.65 3.45 -12.82
CA TYR A 247 1.99 3.40 -13.42
C TYR A 247 2.97 4.17 -12.55
N TRP A 248 4.20 3.70 -12.49
CA TRP A 248 5.25 4.41 -11.78
C TRP A 248 6.55 4.48 -12.64
N GLY A 249 7.29 5.56 -12.47
CA GLY A 249 8.61 5.73 -13.07
C GLY A 249 9.74 5.39 -12.09
N GLU A 250 9.46 5.53 -10.80
CA GLU A 250 10.34 5.18 -9.69
C GLU A 250 9.50 4.74 -8.50
N SER A 251 9.98 3.78 -7.73
CA SER A 251 9.36 3.34 -6.48
C SER A 251 10.41 3.21 -5.38
N HIS A 252 9.98 3.27 -4.12
CA HIS A 252 10.88 3.13 -2.98
C HIS A 252 11.60 1.78 -2.97
N ASP A 253 10.99 0.72 -3.50
CA ASP A 253 11.60 -0.61 -3.59
C ASP A 253 12.79 -0.64 -4.55
N THR A 254 12.79 0.21 -5.57
CA THR A 254 13.90 0.28 -6.51
C THR A 254 15.04 1.10 -5.94
N TYR A 255 14.85 2.34 -5.50
CA TYR A 255 15.97 3.15 -5.04
C TYR A 255 16.42 2.86 -3.60
N ALA A 256 15.57 2.34 -2.73
CA ALA A 256 15.96 2.01 -1.35
C ALA A 256 16.75 0.70 -1.25
N ASN A 257 16.56 -0.22 -2.21
CA ASN A 257 17.26 -1.51 -2.24
C ASN A 257 18.56 -1.48 -3.10
N ASP A 258 18.70 -0.50 -3.98
CA ASP A 258 19.86 -0.37 -4.89
C ASP A 258 20.97 0.54 -4.33
N GLY A 259 20.83 1.04 -3.09
CA GLY A 259 21.73 1.97 -2.41
C GLY A 259 22.88 1.31 -1.63
#